data_6e35b4eb532f9d25ec1d3eb6046225ab
#
_entry.id   6e35b4eb532f9d25ec1d3eb6046225ab
#
_cell.length_a   1.000
_cell.length_b   1.000
_cell.length_c   1.000
_cell.angle_alpha   90.00
_cell.angle_beta   90.00
_cell.angle_gamma   90.00
#
_symmetry.space_group_name_H-M   'P 1'
#
loop_
_entity.id
_entity.type
_entity.pdbx_description
1 polymer ?
#
loop_
_entity_poly.entity_id
_entity_poly.type
_entity_poly.pdbx_seq_one_letter_code
_entity_poly.pdbx_strand_id
1 'polypeptide(L)'
;MRKGTRGILQSGRVHAVALGAAACVSFWPGGAARAEDASSWRELETKYIFGFTTGSGIGLEGEKEFTIDTVGRFGKRDGHYNATETKYEFEFTPSQFIQIEFGALGATHNIRGVSDLDDRNQVAFAGGFAEFRYLAIERTSNNPLSVTVAFEPNVRLIDETSGEHVHNYEFETTVNADLELMKNRLYAGFNLLYEPEYTQTLFGDAVREATVGGSAALSVRVLSNVVLGGEVWYLRHYDAIGLTAFTGDAVLLGPSLYIQFTPKMFMTAAWNAQVWGREIGNPVSLNLAEFQRQRARLKFAWEF
;
A
#
# COMPACT_ATOMS: atom_id res chain seq x y z
N MET A 1 35.80 -35.42 44.68
CA MET A 1 36.99 -34.54 44.61
C MET A 1 37.09 -33.92 43.23
N ARG A 2 37.31 -32.61 43.13
CA ARG A 2 37.53 -31.59 42.09
C ARG A 2 36.21 -30.95 41.60
N LYS A 3 35.87 -29.76 42.10
CA LYS A 3 36.14 -28.34 41.77
C LYS A 3 36.19 -28.14 40.25
N GLY A 4 35.22 -27.47 39.58
CA GLY A 4 34.79 -26.09 39.74
C GLY A 4 35.28 -25.36 38.52
N THR A 5 34.43 -24.69 37.77
CA THR A 5 34.72 -23.32 37.27
C THR A 5 33.42 -22.71 36.74
N ARG A 6 33.04 -21.61 37.32
CA ARG A 6 31.97 -20.74 36.86
C ARG A 6 32.47 -19.94 35.67
N GLY A 7 31.81 -20.08 34.51
CA GLY A 7 31.93 -19.16 33.39
C GLY A 7 30.83 -18.10 33.47
N ILE A 8 31.25 -16.87 33.65
CA ILE A 8 30.39 -15.68 33.66
C ILE A 8 29.96 -15.40 32.20
N LEU A 9 28.70 -15.60 31.86
CA LEU A 9 28.15 -15.12 30.63
C LEU A 9 27.74 -13.66 30.81
N GLN A 10 28.47 -12.76 30.19
CA GLN A 10 28.11 -11.36 30.02
C GLN A 10 26.88 -11.28 29.11
N SER A 11 25.79 -10.73 29.66
CA SER A 11 24.61 -10.36 28.91
C SER A 11 24.92 -9.15 28.02
N GLY A 12 25.11 -9.38 26.74
CA GLY A 12 25.12 -8.31 25.71
C GLY A 12 23.73 -7.72 25.58
N ARG A 13 23.52 -6.53 26.13
CA ARG A 13 22.33 -5.73 25.87
C ARG A 13 22.39 -5.24 24.42
N VAL A 14 21.55 -5.82 23.57
CA VAL A 14 21.27 -5.27 22.25
C VAL A 14 20.36 -4.05 22.45
N HIS A 15 20.91 -2.86 22.23
CA HIS A 15 20.12 -1.64 22.22
C HIS A 15 19.34 -1.59 20.92
N ALA A 16 18.02 -1.70 21.01
CA ALA A 16 17.13 -1.36 19.92
C ALA A 16 17.24 0.15 19.68
N VAL A 17 17.83 0.53 18.56
CA VAL A 17 17.81 1.91 18.07
C VAL A 17 16.43 2.16 17.49
N ALA A 18 15.55 2.75 18.29
CA ALA A 18 14.32 3.35 17.81
C ALA A 18 14.71 4.62 17.03
N LEU A 19 14.66 4.60 15.71
CA LEU A 19 14.68 5.82 14.91
C LEU A 19 13.37 6.58 15.13
N GLY A 20 13.37 7.44 16.12
CA GLY A 20 12.37 8.48 16.28
C GLY A 20 12.65 9.58 15.25
N ALA A 21 11.87 9.67 14.20
CA ALA A 21 11.82 10.83 13.34
C ALA A 21 11.17 11.97 14.13
N ALA A 22 11.97 12.72 14.88
CA ALA A 22 11.56 13.98 15.46
C ALA A 22 11.50 15.02 14.33
N ALA A 23 10.30 15.25 13.80
CA ALA A 23 10.02 16.39 12.95
C ALA A 23 10.16 17.66 13.79
N CYS A 24 11.30 18.33 13.69
CA CYS A 24 11.47 19.70 14.17
C CYS A 24 10.64 20.63 13.29
N VAL A 25 9.40 20.87 13.67
CA VAL A 25 8.61 22.00 13.12
C VAL A 25 9.17 23.26 13.76
N SER A 26 10.11 23.93 13.09
CA SER A 26 10.53 25.27 13.43
C SER A 26 9.40 26.23 13.05
N PHE A 27 8.69 26.75 14.05
CA PHE A 27 7.78 27.86 13.89
C PHE A 27 8.58 29.10 13.46
N TRP A 28 8.41 29.50 12.20
CA TRP A 28 8.87 30.79 11.70
C TRP A 28 7.81 31.83 12.02
N PRO A 29 8.11 32.92 12.74
CA PRO A 29 7.12 33.94 13.00
C PRO A 29 6.93 34.83 11.78
N GLY A 30 5.68 34.94 11.34
CA GLY A 30 5.05 36.07 10.70
C GLY A 30 5.77 36.81 9.58
N GLY A 31 5.73 36.26 8.37
CA GLY A 31 5.68 37.08 7.15
C GLY A 31 4.22 37.22 6.72
N ALA A 32 3.78 38.43 6.44
CA ALA A 32 2.46 38.70 5.89
C ALA A 32 2.28 37.82 4.63
N ALA A 33 1.31 36.91 4.69
CA ALA A 33 0.93 36.13 3.54
C ALA A 33 0.41 37.11 2.47
N ARG A 34 1.28 37.45 1.54
CA ARG A 34 0.87 37.95 0.25
C ARG A 34 -0.04 36.86 -0.32
N ALA A 35 -1.22 37.22 -0.74
CA ALA A 35 -2.07 36.38 -1.56
C ALA A 35 -1.30 36.11 -2.86
N GLU A 36 -0.40 35.15 -2.83
CA GLU A 36 0.20 34.56 -4.01
C GLU A 36 -0.91 33.78 -4.70
N ASP A 37 -1.04 34.05 -5.99
CA ASP A 37 -2.05 33.51 -6.87
C ASP A 37 -2.36 32.06 -6.57
N ALA A 38 -3.63 31.78 -6.28
CA ALA A 38 -4.17 30.42 -6.09
C ALA A 38 -4.02 29.53 -7.32
N SER A 39 -3.38 30.03 -8.38
CA SER A 39 -3.11 29.38 -9.66
C SER A 39 -1.80 28.58 -9.69
N SER A 40 -0.92 28.67 -8.68
CA SER A 40 0.38 27.97 -8.70
C SER A 40 0.35 26.56 -8.13
N TRP A 41 -0.70 26.19 -7.37
CA TRP A 41 -0.88 24.84 -6.85
C TRP A 41 -1.93 24.14 -7.69
N ARG A 42 -1.49 23.10 -8.42
CA ARG A 42 -2.34 22.21 -9.21
C ARG A 42 -3.55 21.76 -8.39
N GLU A 43 -4.67 21.59 -9.03
CA GLU A 43 -5.81 20.88 -8.48
C GLU A 43 -5.35 19.52 -7.96
N LEU A 44 -5.76 19.12 -6.75
CA LEU A 44 -5.27 17.89 -6.11
C LEU A 44 -5.59 16.68 -6.99
N GLU A 45 -4.57 15.96 -7.37
CA GLU A 45 -4.75 14.65 -7.99
C GLU A 45 -5.24 13.66 -6.92
N THR A 46 -6.46 13.16 -7.12
CA THR A 46 -7.11 12.33 -6.09
C THR A 46 -6.53 10.92 -5.99
N LYS A 47 -5.77 10.45 -6.99
CA LYS A 47 -5.11 9.14 -7.00
C LYS A 47 -4.35 8.87 -5.70
N TYR A 48 -3.70 9.89 -5.12
CA TYR A 48 -2.70 9.72 -4.06
C TYR A 48 -3.13 10.18 -2.66
N ILE A 49 -4.31 10.81 -2.51
CA ILE A 49 -4.66 11.50 -1.26
C ILE A 49 -5.26 10.62 -0.16
N PHE A 50 -5.51 9.33 -0.42
CA PHE A 50 -6.26 8.47 0.52
C PHE A 50 -5.42 7.42 1.26
N GLY A 51 -4.20 7.14 0.86
CA GLY A 51 -3.35 6.12 1.48
C GLY A 51 -3.32 4.81 0.71
N PHE A 52 -3.86 3.72 1.24
CA PHE A 52 -4.02 2.44 0.52
C PHE A 52 -5.22 2.46 -0.42
N THR A 53 -6.26 3.21 -0.07
CA THR A 53 -7.35 3.50 -1.01
C THR A 53 -6.81 4.37 -2.13
N THR A 54 -6.99 3.96 -3.37
CA THR A 54 -6.54 4.71 -4.55
C THR A 54 -7.71 5.55 -5.07
N GLY A 55 -7.48 6.84 -5.30
CA GLY A 55 -8.48 7.69 -5.94
C GLY A 55 -8.60 7.42 -7.42
N SER A 56 -9.61 8.02 -8.04
CA SER A 56 -9.91 7.86 -9.46
C SER A 56 -9.09 8.77 -10.36
N GLY A 57 -8.29 9.69 -9.81
CA GLY A 57 -7.46 10.60 -10.59
C GLY A 57 -6.52 9.86 -11.54
N ILE A 58 -6.27 10.48 -12.69
CA ILE A 58 -5.20 10.13 -13.62
C ILE A 58 -4.42 11.41 -13.95
N GLY A 59 -3.18 11.28 -14.40
CA GLY A 59 -2.35 12.41 -14.80
C GLY A 59 -2.93 13.23 -15.95
N LEU A 60 -2.35 14.39 -16.23
CA LEU A 60 -2.70 15.19 -17.41
C LEU A 60 -2.14 14.53 -18.67
N GLU A 61 -2.83 14.73 -19.81
CA GLU A 61 -2.35 14.23 -21.10
C GLU A 61 -0.91 14.69 -21.39
N GLY A 62 -0.03 13.74 -21.70
CA GLY A 62 1.39 13.92 -21.92
C GLY A 62 2.26 13.92 -20.67
N GLU A 63 1.67 13.85 -19.50
CA GLU A 63 2.36 13.81 -18.21
C GLU A 63 3.14 12.51 -18.03
N LYS A 64 4.27 12.64 -17.38
CA LYS A 64 5.14 11.52 -17.00
C LYS A 64 5.51 11.67 -15.54
N GLU A 65 5.50 10.56 -14.85
CA GLU A 65 5.82 10.50 -13.42
C GLU A 65 6.73 9.31 -13.14
N PHE A 66 7.62 9.49 -12.18
CA PHE A 66 8.37 8.40 -11.57
C PHE A 66 7.97 8.29 -10.10
N THR A 67 7.65 7.06 -9.68
CA THR A 67 7.21 6.79 -8.32
C THR A 67 8.07 5.72 -7.66
N ILE A 68 8.28 5.88 -6.37
CA ILE A 68 8.79 4.84 -5.46
C ILE A 68 7.70 4.61 -4.43
N ASP A 69 7.07 3.44 -4.47
CA ASP A 69 6.01 3.04 -3.56
C ASP A 69 6.43 1.84 -2.72
N THR A 70 6.53 2.03 -1.43
CA THR A 70 6.97 0.99 -0.49
C THR A 70 5.83 0.61 0.44
N VAL A 71 5.48 -0.67 0.45
CA VAL A 71 4.49 -1.26 1.35
C VAL A 71 5.20 -2.24 2.29
N GLY A 72 5.14 -1.96 3.59
CA GLY A 72 5.60 -2.86 4.65
C GLY A 72 4.42 -3.60 5.29
N ARG A 73 4.58 -4.90 5.52
CA ARG A 73 3.63 -5.80 6.20
C ARG A 73 4.28 -6.33 7.46
N PHE A 74 3.62 -6.16 8.61
CA PHE A 74 4.19 -6.43 9.93
C PHE A 74 3.30 -7.31 10.78
N GLY A 75 3.89 -8.33 11.38
CA GLY A 75 3.27 -9.21 12.38
C GLY A 75 2.30 -10.24 11.78
N LYS A 76 2.58 -11.49 12.06
CA LYS A 76 1.70 -12.65 11.92
C LYS A 76 1.24 -13.09 13.30
N ARG A 77 0.72 -14.32 13.46
CA ARG A 77 0.20 -14.87 14.71
C ARG A 77 1.28 -15.00 15.78
N ASP A 78 2.47 -15.40 15.38
CA ASP A 78 3.62 -15.67 16.23
C ASP A 78 4.91 -15.24 15.53
N GLY A 79 6.04 -15.47 16.19
CA GLY A 79 7.36 -15.15 15.67
C GLY A 79 7.59 -13.67 15.40
N HIS A 80 8.54 -13.43 14.53
CA HIS A 80 8.86 -12.10 14.00
C HIS A 80 8.62 -12.09 12.49
N TYR A 81 7.70 -11.23 12.04
CA TYR A 81 7.37 -11.09 10.64
C TYR A 81 7.47 -9.64 10.20
N ASN A 82 8.30 -9.44 9.18
CA ASN A 82 8.43 -8.16 8.47
C ASN A 82 8.73 -8.47 6.99
N ALA A 83 7.78 -8.17 6.13
CA ALA A 83 7.91 -8.24 4.68
C ALA A 83 7.67 -6.85 4.09
N THR A 84 8.51 -6.44 3.15
CA THR A 84 8.39 -5.13 2.49
C THR A 84 8.51 -5.33 0.99
N GLU A 85 7.60 -4.74 0.24
CA GLU A 85 7.71 -4.62 -1.21
C GLU A 85 7.88 -3.17 -1.60
N THR A 86 8.72 -2.92 -2.59
CA THR A 86 8.91 -1.60 -3.20
C THR A 86 8.68 -1.69 -4.69
N LYS A 87 7.71 -0.92 -5.19
CA LYS A 87 7.47 -0.70 -6.61
C LYS A 87 8.30 0.51 -7.06
N TYR A 88 9.04 0.35 -8.16
CA TYR A 88 9.70 1.43 -8.90
C TYR A 88 8.92 1.61 -10.18
N GLU A 89 8.12 2.65 -10.25
CA GLU A 89 7.08 2.83 -11.24
C GLU A 89 7.44 3.97 -12.20
N PHE A 90 7.20 3.78 -13.47
CA PHE A 90 7.15 4.83 -14.47
C PHE A 90 5.74 4.92 -15.01
N GLU A 91 5.18 6.11 -14.95
CA GLU A 91 3.83 6.43 -15.37
C GLU A 91 3.85 7.35 -16.58
N PHE A 92 2.90 7.13 -17.47
CA PHE A 92 2.65 7.97 -18.63
C PHE A 92 1.15 8.07 -18.93
N THR A 93 0.66 9.28 -19.20
CA THR A 93 -0.75 9.57 -19.51
C THR A 93 -0.87 9.93 -21.00
N PRO A 94 -1.10 8.94 -21.92
CA PRO A 94 -1.16 9.18 -23.35
C PRO A 94 -2.41 9.96 -23.79
N SER A 95 -3.45 9.99 -22.97
CA SER A 95 -4.68 10.76 -23.24
C SER A 95 -5.38 11.10 -21.92
N GLN A 96 -6.28 12.07 -21.96
CA GLN A 96 -7.07 12.48 -20.77
C GLN A 96 -7.93 11.36 -20.15
N PHE A 97 -7.99 10.16 -20.75
CA PHE A 97 -8.79 9.03 -20.23
C PHE A 97 -7.96 7.79 -19.90
N ILE A 98 -6.70 7.76 -20.32
CA ILE A 98 -5.86 6.57 -20.21
C ILE A 98 -4.55 6.93 -19.52
N GLN A 99 -4.16 6.14 -18.53
CA GLN A 99 -2.86 6.17 -17.89
C GLN A 99 -2.26 4.76 -17.94
N ILE A 100 -0.97 4.69 -18.17
CA ILE A 100 -0.21 3.44 -18.24
C ILE A 100 0.95 3.55 -17.26
N GLU A 101 1.12 2.54 -16.43
CA GLU A 101 2.23 2.40 -15.50
C GLU A 101 2.96 1.10 -15.79
N PHE A 102 4.25 1.06 -15.54
CA PHE A 102 5.04 -0.17 -15.57
C PHE A 102 6.26 -0.01 -14.68
N GLY A 103 6.74 -1.11 -14.17
CA GLY A 103 7.86 -1.02 -13.25
C GLY A 103 8.42 -2.34 -12.79
N ALA A 104 9.32 -2.21 -11.83
CA ALA A 104 10.05 -3.28 -11.19
C ALA A 104 9.67 -3.40 -9.71
N LEU A 105 9.71 -4.64 -9.21
CA LEU A 105 9.41 -4.99 -7.82
C LEU A 105 10.69 -5.38 -7.10
N GLY A 106 10.93 -4.78 -5.93
CA GLY A 106 11.93 -5.20 -4.97
C GLY A 106 11.26 -5.70 -3.70
N ALA A 107 11.78 -6.75 -3.09
CA ALA A 107 11.25 -7.30 -1.85
C ALA A 107 12.30 -7.46 -0.78
N THR A 108 11.90 -7.27 0.48
CA THR A 108 12.72 -7.60 1.64
C THR A 108 11.91 -8.43 2.62
N HIS A 109 12.52 -9.49 3.17
CA HIS A 109 11.88 -10.34 4.17
C HIS A 109 12.79 -10.51 5.37
N ASN A 110 12.23 -10.38 6.57
CA ASN A 110 12.85 -10.76 7.84
C ASN A 110 11.81 -11.54 8.64
N ILE A 111 11.84 -12.86 8.48
CA ILE A 111 10.88 -13.81 9.05
C ILE A 111 11.64 -14.73 9.97
N ARG A 112 11.17 -14.92 11.21
CA ARG A 112 11.78 -15.82 12.19
C ARG A 112 10.75 -16.43 13.12
N GLY A 113 10.70 -17.75 13.16
CA GLY A 113 9.84 -18.52 14.04
C GLY A 113 8.35 -18.23 13.87
N VAL A 114 7.93 -17.92 12.64
CA VAL A 114 6.51 -17.75 12.27
C VAL A 114 5.99 -19.12 11.85
N SER A 115 4.86 -19.55 12.42
CA SER A 115 4.22 -20.82 12.03
C SER A 115 3.87 -20.81 10.55
N ASP A 116 4.11 -21.95 9.88
CA ASP A 116 3.83 -22.17 8.47
C ASP A 116 4.68 -21.34 7.49
N LEU A 117 5.71 -20.63 7.98
CA LEU A 117 6.68 -19.90 7.16
C LEU A 117 8.11 -20.30 7.55
N ASP A 118 8.98 -20.44 6.55
CA ASP A 118 10.41 -20.64 6.77
C ASP A 118 11.10 -19.36 7.28
N ASP A 119 12.09 -19.53 8.15
CA ASP A 119 12.97 -18.43 8.58
C ASP A 119 13.68 -17.84 7.36
N ARG A 120 13.58 -16.52 7.18
CA ARG A 120 14.13 -15.86 6.01
C ARG A 120 14.65 -14.46 6.32
N ASN A 121 15.82 -14.16 5.77
CA ASN A 121 16.38 -12.81 5.81
C ASN A 121 17.00 -12.51 4.44
N GLN A 122 16.29 -11.74 3.62
CA GLN A 122 16.71 -11.49 2.24
C GLN A 122 16.28 -10.11 1.75
N VAL A 123 17.01 -9.65 0.73
CA VAL A 123 16.64 -8.56 -0.18
C VAL A 123 16.75 -9.11 -1.58
N ALA A 124 15.71 -8.97 -2.39
CA ALA A 124 15.65 -9.56 -3.72
C ALA A 124 14.94 -8.68 -4.74
N PHE A 125 15.31 -8.83 -6.00
CA PHE A 125 14.46 -8.41 -7.11
C PHE A 125 13.26 -9.36 -7.17
N ALA A 126 12.04 -8.80 -7.09
CA ALA A 126 10.83 -9.60 -6.91
C ALA A 126 10.01 -9.78 -8.19
N GLY A 127 10.30 -9.02 -9.25
CA GLY A 127 9.57 -9.15 -10.50
C GLY A 127 9.26 -7.82 -11.17
N GLY A 128 8.16 -7.76 -11.91
CA GLY A 128 7.71 -6.56 -12.59
C GLY A 128 6.21 -6.56 -12.85
N PHE A 129 5.68 -5.40 -13.19
CA PHE A 129 4.26 -5.18 -13.41
C PHE A 129 4.01 -4.15 -14.52
N ALA A 130 2.76 -4.12 -14.98
CA ALA A 130 2.21 -3.01 -15.75
C ALA A 130 0.79 -2.73 -15.26
N GLU A 131 0.37 -1.46 -15.18
CA GLU A 131 -1.01 -1.08 -14.87
C GLU A 131 -1.59 -0.28 -16.03
N PHE A 132 -2.87 -0.53 -16.33
CA PHE A 132 -3.69 0.21 -17.28
C PHE A 132 -4.87 0.81 -16.54
N ARG A 133 -4.98 2.13 -16.55
CA ARG A 133 -6.09 2.86 -15.93
C ARG A 133 -6.93 3.54 -16.98
N TYR A 134 -8.25 3.39 -16.86
CA TYR A 134 -9.23 4.03 -17.73
C TYR A 134 -10.18 4.88 -16.91
N LEU A 135 -10.18 6.19 -17.13
CA LEU A 135 -11.11 7.14 -16.51
C LEU A 135 -12.49 6.97 -17.18
N ALA A 136 -13.38 6.25 -16.51
CA ALA A 136 -14.71 5.93 -17.02
C ALA A 136 -15.72 7.07 -16.79
N ILE A 137 -15.57 7.79 -15.67
CA ILE A 137 -16.40 8.96 -15.32
C ILE A 137 -15.46 10.06 -14.85
N GLU A 138 -15.46 11.18 -15.56
CA GLU A 138 -14.70 12.36 -15.21
C GLU A 138 -15.48 13.27 -14.25
N ARG A 139 -14.81 13.80 -13.25
CA ARG A 139 -15.37 14.85 -12.38
C ARG A 139 -15.51 16.14 -13.17
N THR A 140 -16.65 16.79 -13.01
CA THR A 140 -16.93 18.08 -13.62
C THR A 140 -17.55 19.04 -12.59
N SER A 141 -17.71 20.32 -12.93
CA SER A 141 -18.38 21.28 -12.07
C SER A 141 -19.81 20.88 -11.66
N ASN A 142 -20.48 20.04 -12.47
CA ASN A 142 -21.84 19.57 -12.25
C ASN A 142 -21.92 18.13 -11.75
N ASN A 143 -20.80 17.40 -11.75
CA ASN A 143 -20.72 16.01 -11.32
C ASN A 143 -19.51 15.86 -10.37
N PRO A 144 -19.71 15.69 -9.05
CA PRO A 144 -18.64 15.54 -8.09
C PRO A 144 -17.99 14.15 -8.09
N LEU A 145 -18.58 13.17 -8.79
CA LEU A 145 -18.12 11.79 -8.89
C LEU A 145 -17.09 11.65 -10.00
N SER A 146 -16.03 10.92 -9.71
CA SER A 146 -15.09 10.40 -10.71
C SER A 146 -14.90 8.91 -10.49
N VAL A 147 -14.72 8.14 -11.57
CA VAL A 147 -14.54 6.68 -11.53
C VAL A 147 -13.48 6.25 -12.53
N THR A 148 -12.53 5.47 -12.06
CA THR A 148 -11.49 4.82 -12.88
C THR A 148 -11.56 3.32 -12.70
N VAL A 149 -11.36 2.57 -13.78
CA VAL A 149 -11.12 1.12 -13.76
C VAL A 149 -9.67 0.89 -14.05
N ALA A 150 -9.00 0.09 -13.22
CA ALA A 150 -7.60 -0.26 -13.40
C ALA A 150 -7.41 -1.77 -13.50
N PHE A 151 -6.41 -2.19 -14.26
CA PHE A 151 -6.01 -3.57 -14.46
C PHE A 151 -4.49 -3.65 -14.40
N GLU A 152 -3.95 -4.37 -13.42
CA GLU A 152 -2.51 -4.53 -13.17
C GLU A 152 -2.11 -6.01 -13.22
N PRO A 153 -1.55 -6.51 -14.33
CA PRO A 153 -0.83 -7.76 -14.37
C PRO A 153 0.54 -7.65 -13.70
N ASN A 154 0.82 -8.59 -12.80
CA ASN A 154 2.09 -8.75 -12.11
C ASN A 154 2.73 -10.08 -12.46
N VAL A 155 4.06 -10.09 -12.59
CA VAL A 155 4.86 -11.31 -12.64
C VAL A 155 5.86 -11.26 -11.50
N ARG A 156 5.74 -12.17 -10.54
CA ARG A 156 6.61 -12.23 -9.36
C ARG A 156 7.52 -13.45 -9.40
N LEU A 157 8.76 -13.24 -8.96
CA LEU A 157 9.79 -14.26 -8.80
C LEU A 157 10.03 -14.60 -7.31
N ILE A 158 9.49 -13.76 -6.45
CA ILE A 158 9.55 -13.89 -4.98
C ILE A 158 8.11 -13.71 -4.48
N ASP A 159 7.66 -14.66 -3.69
CA ASP A 159 6.37 -14.57 -2.99
C ASP A 159 6.41 -13.43 -1.96
N GLU A 160 5.39 -12.59 -1.96
CA GLU A 160 5.40 -11.37 -1.15
C GLU A 160 5.23 -11.64 0.36
N THR A 161 4.64 -12.76 0.72
CA THR A 161 4.39 -13.15 2.11
C THR A 161 5.51 -14.00 2.69
N SER A 162 5.89 -15.08 2.00
CA SER A 162 6.90 -16.03 2.48
C SER A 162 8.32 -15.67 2.08
N GLY A 163 8.48 -14.89 1.02
CA GLY A 163 9.76 -14.60 0.40
C GLY A 163 10.36 -15.78 -0.37
N GLU A 164 9.58 -16.83 -0.66
CA GLU A 164 10.03 -17.96 -1.43
C GLU A 164 10.24 -17.61 -2.91
N HIS A 165 11.15 -18.33 -3.56
CA HIS A 165 11.27 -18.25 -5.01
C HIS A 165 10.12 -18.99 -5.68
N VAL A 166 9.36 -18.26 -6.51
CA VAL A 166 8.16 -18.74 -7.18
C VAL A 166 8.10 -18.26 -8.63
N HIS A 167 7.19 -18.82 -9.40
CA HIS A 167 6.64 -18.21 -10.61
C HIS A 167 5.19 -17.84 -10.32
N ASN A 168 4.96 -16.57 -10.05
CA ASN A 168 3.65 -16.07 -9.69
C ASN A 168 3.13 -15.13 -10.78
N TYR A 169 1.84 -15.26 -11.08
CA TYR A 169 1.08 -14.42 -12.00
C TYR A 169 -0.15 -13.92 -11.27
N GLU A 170 -0.20 -12.64 -11.01
CA GLU A 170 -1.27 -11.95 -10.32
C GLU A 170 -1.92 -10.95 -11.28
N PHE A 171 -3.24 -10.75 -11.15
CA PHE A 171 -4.00 -9.83 -11.98
C PHE A 171 -4.90 -8.98 -11.09
N GLU A 172 -4.37 -7.88 -10.59
CA GLU A 172 -5.18 -6.95 -9.81
C GLU A 172 -6.15 -6.21 -10.74
N THR A 173 -7.44 -6.22 -10.40
CA THR A 173 -8.47 -5.41 -11.05
C THR A 173 -9.16 -4.56 -10.01
N THR A 174 -9.17 -3.24 -10.22
CA THR A 174 -9.82 -2.31 -9.30
C THR A 174 -10.82 -1.41 -9.99
N VAL A 175 -11.86 -1.06 -9.24
CA VAL A 175 -12.73 0.07 -9.55
C VAL A 175 -12.50 1.11 -8.47
N ASN A 176 -11.97 2.26 -8.87
CA ASN A 176 -11.63 3.36 -7.98
C ASN A 176 -12.61 4.50 -8.21
N ALA A 177 -13.33 4.89 -7.19
CA ALA A 177 -14.28 6.00 -7.25
C ALA A 177 -13.94 7.01 -6.17
N ASP A 178 -14.08 8.28 -6.49
CA ASP A 178 -14.03 9.33 -5.48
C ASP A 178 -15.06 10.44 -5.71
N LEU A 179 -15.44 11.07 -4.61
CA LEU A 179 -16.41 12.15 -4.55
C LEU A 179 -15.77 13.38 -3.92
N GLU A 180 -15.84 14.51 -4.59
CA GLU A 180 -15.53 15.80 -3.98
C GLU A 180 -16.74 16.28 -3.18
N LEU A 181 -16.75 16.04 -1.87
CA LEU A 181 -17.86 16.43 -0.97
C LEU A 181 -17.88 17.93 -0.65
N MET A 182 -16.69 18.52 -0.59
CA MET A 182 -16.51 19.98 -0.46
C MET A 182 -15.38 20.40 -1.39
N LYS A 183 -15.68 21.38 -2.24
CA LYS A 183 -14.77 21.86 -3.29
C LYS A 183 -13.37 22.13 -2.76
N ASN A 184 -12.37 21.46 -3.33
CA ASN A 184 -10.93 21.52 -3.01
C ASN A 184 -10.61 21.28 -1.52
N ARG A 185 -11.50 20.61 -0.75
CA ARG A 185 -11.31 20.49 0.70
C ARG A 185 -11.59 19.10 1.26
N LEU A 186 -12.69 18.47 0.90
CA LEU A 186 -13.11 17.19 1.47
C LEU A 186 -13.46 16.20 0.37
N TYR A 187 -12.82 15.06 0.43
CA TYR A 187 -12.96 13.98 -0.55
C TYR A 187 -13.32 12.68 0.15
N ALA A 188 -14.19 11.89 -0.48
CA ALA A 188 -14.45 10.51 -0.10
C ALA A 188 -13.95 9.60 -1.23
N GLY A 189 -13.21 8.53 -0.87
CA GLY A 189 -12.68 7.53 -1.80
C GLY A 189 -13.31 6.17 -1.53
N PHE A 190 -13.49 5.36 -2.59
CA PHE A 190 -14.01 3.99 -2.53
C PHE A 190 -13.28 3.14 -3.54
N ASN A 191 -12.86 1.93 -3.12
CA ASN A 191 -12.33 0.94 -4.05
C ASN A 191 -13.10 -0.37 -3.95
N LEU A 192 -13.18 -1.07 -5.09
CA LEU A 192 -13.48 -2.48 -5.17
C LEU A 192 -12.26 -3.18 -5.78
N LEU A 193 -11.86 -4.30 -5.21
CA LEU A 193 -10.68 -5.07 -5.58
C LEU A 193 -11.08 -6.50 -5.91
N TYR A 194 -10.53 -7.04 -6.99
CA TYR A 194 -10.46 -8.46 -7.28
C TYR A 194 -9.05 -8.78 -7.79
N GLU A 195 -8.36 -9.67 -7.09
CA GLU A 195 -6.96 -10.03 -7.28
C GLU A 195 -6.83 -11.55 -7.30
N PRO A 196 -7.01 -12.19 -8.47
CA PRO A 196 -6.71 -13.59 -8.68
C PRO A 196 -5.22 -13.81 -8.87
N GLU A 197 -4.74 -14.88 -8.27
CA GLU A 197 -3.33 -15.24 -8.24
C GLU A 197 -3.12 -16.70 -8.63
N TYR A 198 -2.08 -16.96 -9.41
CA TYR A 198 -1.56 -18.29 -9.72
C TYR A 198 -0.09 -18.35 -9.35
N THR A 199 0.25 -19.14 -8.35
CA THR A 199 1.62 -19.35 -7.88
C THR A 199 2.07 -20.76 -8.14
N GLN A 200 3.23 -20.91 -8.75
CA GLN A 200 3.93 -22.19 -8.90
C GLN A 200 5.25 -22.14 -8.14
N THR A 201 5.40 -23.04 -7.17
CA THR A 201 6.66 -23.19 -6.44
C THR A 201 7.74 -23.83 -7.35
N LEU A 202 9.00 -23.69 -6.97
CA LEU A 202 10.13 -24.33 -7.70
C LEU A 202 10.06 -25.87 -7.69
N PHE A 203 9.31 -26.46 -6.75
CA PHE A 203 9.12 -27.91 -6.65
C PHE A 203 7.92 -28.44 -7.44
N GLY A 204 7.20 -27.56 -8.13
CA GLY A 204 6.13 -27.92 -9.06
C GLY A 204 4.73 -27.88 -8.47
N ASP A 205 4.55 -27.56 -7.20
CA ASP A 205 3.24 -27.34 -6.61
C ASP A 205 2.64 -26.03 -7.15
N ALA A 206 1.36 -26.06 -7.47
CA ALA A 206 0.64 -24.93 -8.00
C ALA A 206 -0.54 -24.58 -7.09
N VAL A 207 -0.62 -23.32 -6.69
CA VAL A 207 -1.68 -22.76 -5.87
C VAL A 207 -2.47 -21.74 -6.69
N ARG A 208 -3.77 -21.66 -6.46
CA ARG A 208 -4.66 -20.68 -7.08
C ARG A 208 -5.50 -20.05 -6.01
N GLU A 209 -5.32 -18.77 -5.84
CA GLU A 209 -5.93 -18.00 -4.78
C GLU A 209 -6.63 -16.76 -5.35
N ALA A 210 -7.45 -16.13 -4.56
CA ALA A 210 -7.98 -14.82 -4.91
C ALA A 210 -8.29 -14.01 -3.66
N THR A 211 -7.93 -12.73 -3.71
CA THR A 211 -8.37 -11.73 -2.74
C THR A 211 -9.46 -10.86 -3.36
N VAL A 212 -10.56 -10.65 -2.65
CA VAL A 212 -11.56 -9.63 -2.96
C VAL A 212 -11.60 -8.62 -1.85
N GLY A 213 -11.77 -7.35 -2.20
CA GLY A 213 -11.78 -6.31 -1.20
C GLY A 213 -12.64 -5.12 -1.56
N GLY A 214 -12.89 -4.31 -0.55
CA GLY A 214 -13.47 -3.00 -0.71
C GLY A 214 -12.95 -2.05 0.34
N SER A 215 -12.82 -0.79 -0.01
CA SER A 215 -12.40 0.25 0.90
C SER A 215 -13.32 1.46 0.88
N ALA A 216 -13.27 2.23 1.96
CA ALA A 216 -13.81 3.57 2.06
C ALA A 216 -12.81 4.46 2.78
N ALA A 217 -12.64 5.68 2.29
CA ALA A 217 -11.72 6.66 2.84
C ALA A 217 -12.33 8.05 2.87
N LEU A 218 -11.90 8.87 3.83
CA LEU A 218 -12.17 10.30 3.88
C LEU A 218 -10.86 11.05 4.00
N SER A 219 -10.69 12.10 3.20
CA SER A 219 -9.48 12.92 3.19
C SER A 219 -9.86 14.40 3.20
N VAL A 220 -9.27 15.15 4.12
CA VAL A 220 -9.49 16.58 4.29
C VAL A 220 -8.21 17.36 4.05
N ARG A 221 -8.28 18.36 3.18
CA ARG A 221 -7.19 19.30 2.96
C ARG A 221 -7.11 20.28 4.15
N VAL A 222 -6.08 20.15 4.97
CA VAL A 222 -5.87 20.95 6.18
C VAL A 222 -4.99 22.17 5.93
N LEU A 223 -4.06 22.07 4.97
CA LEU A 223 -3.24 23.17 4.45
C LEU A 223 -3.29 23.13 2.92
N SER A 224 -2.81 24.16 2.25
CA SER A 224 -2.77 24.21 0.78
C SER A 224 -2.10 22.99 0.13
N ASN A 225 -1.11 22.43 0.81
CA ASN A 225 -0.27 21.33 0.34
C ASN A 225 -0.31 20.09 1.24
N VAL A 226 -1.21 20.02 2.25
CA VAL A 226 -1.31 18.88 3.18
C VAL A 226 -2.75 18.40 3.28
N VAL A 227 -2.92 17.09 3.05
CA VAL A 227 -4.19 16.38 3.22
C VAL A 227 -4.01 15.31 4.30
N LEU A 228 -4.94 15.28 5.26
CA LEU A 228 -5.04 14.23 6.27
C LEU A 228 -6.27 13.39 5.99
N GLY A 229 -6.13 12.09 6.16
CA GLY A 229 -7.22 11.16 5.91
C GLY A 229 -7.26 10.00 6.89
N GLY A 230 -8.26 9.18 6.68
CA GLY A 230 -8.40 7.87 7.31
C GLY A 230 -9.18 6.95 6.39
N GLU A 231 -8.89 5.68 6.49
CA GLU A 231 -9.48 4.68 5.61
C GLU A 231 -9.80 3.38 6.34
N VAL A 232 -10.75 2.65 5.81
CA VAL A 232 -11.10 1.30 6.22
C VAL A 232 -11.07 0.39 5.00
N TRP A 233 -10.50 -0.80 5.17
CA TRP A 233 -10.48 -1.88 4.19
C TRP A 233 -11.16 -3.10 4.75
N TYR A 234 -12.00 -3.75 3.96
CA TYR A 234 -12.50 -5.09 4.17
C TYR A 234 -11.94 -6.01 3.09
N LEU A 235 -11.26 -7.07 3.48
CA LEU A 235 -10.60 -8.04 2.59
C LEU A 235 -11.12 -9.44 2.87
N ARG A 236 -11.26 -10.26 1.83
CA ARG A 236 -11.63 -11.67 1.88
C ARG A 236 -10.67 -12.48 1.04
N HIS A 237 -10.21 -13.59 1.59
CA HIS A 237 -9.31 -14.51 0.91
C HIS A 237 -9.98 -15.83 0.57
N TYR A 238 -9.59 -16.41 -0.58
CA TYR A 238 -10.14 -17.64 -1.14
C TYR A 238 -9.04 -18.49 -1.73
N ASP A 239 -9.00 -19.80 -1.40
CA ASP A 239 -8.11 -20.79 -2.03
C ASP A 239 -8.60 -21.20 -3.44
N ALA A 240 -9.28 -20.32 -4.13
CA ALA A 240 -9.74 -20.55 -5.48
C ALA A 240 -10.03 -19.23 -6.21
N ILE A 241 -9.56 -19.09 -7.45
CA ILE A 241 -9.81 -17.94 -8.32
C ILE A 241 -11.32 -17.68 -8.49
N GLY A 242 -12.14 -18.76 -8.55
CA GLY A 242 -13.59 -18.66 -8.70
C GLY A 242 -14.35 -18.29 -7.43
N LEU A 243 -13.70 -17.85 -6.35
CA LEU A 243 -14.30 -17.42 -5.07
C LEU A 243 -15.15 -18.50 -4.39
N THR A 244 -14.80 -19.77 -4.55
CA THR A 244 -15.58 -20.92 -4.04
C THR A 244 -15.05 -21.49 -2.72
N ALA A 245 -13.77 -21.27 -2.39
CA ALA A 245 -13.11 -21.83 -1.22
C ALA A 245 -12.70 -20.68 -0.26
N PHE A 246 -13.66 -20.13 0.44
CA PHE A 246 -13.44 -19.04 1.39
C PHE A 246 -12.63 -19.50 2.59
N THR A 247 -11.50 -18.83 2.90
CA THR A 247 -10.59 -19.14 4.02
C THR A 247 -10.69 -18.15 5.16
N GLY A 248 -10.99 -16.88 4.87
CA GLY A 248 -11.16 -15.89 5.92
C GLY A 248 -11.28 -14.46 5.40
N ASP A 249 -11.50 -13.57 6.36
CA ASP A 249 -11.64 -12.14 6.08
C ASP A 249 -10.97 -11.28 7.16
N ALA A 250 -10.73 -10.00 6.83
CA ALA A 250 -10.11 -9.04 7.73
C ALA A 250 -10.64 -7.62 7.48
N VAL A 251 -10.67 -6.82 8.56
CA VAL A 251 -10.90 -5.38 8.51
C VAL A 251 -9.63 -4.68 8.98
N LEU A 252 -9.09 -3.82 8.13
CA LEU A 252 -7.96 -2.95 8.44
C LEU A 252 -8.44 -1.51 8.49
N LEU A 253 -7.90 -0.73 9.42
CA LEU A 253 -8.28 0.67 9.65
C LEU A 253 -7.04 1.47 9.97
N GLY A 254 -6.95 2.70 9.44
CA GLY A 254 -5.87 3.59 9.83
C GLY A 254 -5.86 4.95 9.14
N PRO A 255 -4.92 5.81 9.57
CA PRO A 255 -4.74 7.15 9.06
C PRO A 255 -3.95 7.16 7.74
N SER A 256 -4.13 8.25 7.00
CA SER A 256 -3.32 8.61 5.85
C SER A 256 -2.90 10.08 5.88
N LEU A 257 -1.79 10.35 5.22
CA LEU A 257 -1.20 11.68 5.09
C LEU A 257 -0.69 11.84 3.66
N TYR A 258 -1.08 12.93 3.00
CA TYR A 258 -0.50 13.38 1.74
C TYR A 258 0.15 14.75 1.93
N ILE A 259 1.35 14.92 1.38
CA ILE A 259 2.09 16.18 1.38
C ILE A 259 2.60 16.45 -0.02
N GLN A 260 2.24 17.61 -0.56
CA GLN A 260 2.83 18.13 -1.80
C GLN A 260 3.99 19.08 -1.44
N PHE A 261 5.22 18.71 -1.76
CA PHE A 261 6.41 19.50 -1.46
C PHE A 261 6.62 20.61 -2.49
N THR A 262 6.36 20.29 -3.75
CA THR A 262 6.39 21.22 -4.88
C THR A 262 5.23 20.89 -5.82
N PRO A 263 4.92 21.71 -6.84
CA PRO A 263 3.91 21.36 -7.84
C PRO A 263 4.13 20.01 -8.55
N LYS A 264 5.36 19.46 -8.48
CA LYS A 264 5.77 18.23 -9.17
C LYS A 264 6.26 17.12 -8.26
N MET A 265 6.27 17.34 -6.95
CA MET A 265 6.78 16.34 -5.99
C MET A 265 5.81 16.19 -4.84
N PHE A 266 5.44 14.97 -4.55
CA PHE A 266 4.56 14.68 -3.40
C PHE A 266 4.90 13.35 -2.73
N MET A 267 4.32 13.18 -1.58
CA MET A 267 4.46 11.99 -0.75
C MET A 267 3.10 11.59 -0.19
N THR A 268 2.82 10.30 -0.20
CA THR A 268 1.73 9.70 0.56
C THR A 268 2.30 8.76 1.61
N ALA A 269 1.79 8.86 2.82
CA ALA A 269 2.06 7.90 3.90
C ALA A 269 0.75 7.39 4.47
N ALA A 270 0.68 6.10 4.77
CA ALA A 270 -0.47 5.49 5.42
C ALA A 270 -0.03 4.37 6.35
N TRP A 271 -0.84 4.11 7.38
CA TRP A 271 -0.63 2.99 8.28
C TRP A 271 -1.97 2.40 8.71
N ASN A 272 -2.17 1.12 8.46
CA ASN A 272 -3.40 0.42 8.82
C ASN A 272 -3.09 -0.72 9.78
N ALA A 273 -3.97 -0.89 10.78
CA ALA A 273 -3.96 -2.04 11.68
C ALA A 273 -5.17 -2.92 11.41
N GLN A 274 -4.98 -4.22 11.46
CA GLN A 274 -6.10 -5.17 11.47
C GLN A 274 -6.84 -5.04 12.81
N VAL A 275 -8.11 -4.60 12.76
CA VAL A 275 -8.94 -4.37 13.92
C VAL A 275 -9.93 -5.50 14.15
N TRP A 276 -10.18 -6.31 13.14
CA TRP A 276 -11.02 -7.49 13.18
C TRP A 276 -10.63 -8.46 12.06
N GLY A 277 -10.84 -9.75 12.29
CA GLY A 277 -10.62 -10.78 11.28
C GLY A 277 -11.24 -12.11 11.70
N ARG A 278 -11.48 -12.96 10.72
CA ARG A 278 -12.00 -14.31 10.90
C ARG A 278 -11.20 -15.26 10.03
N GLU A 279 -10.78 -16.35 10.63
CA GLU A 279 -10.11 -17.48 9.96
C GLU A 279 -11.06 -18.69 10.05
N ILE A 280 -11.31 -19.36 8.93
CA ILE A 280 -12.20 -20.50 8.90
C ILE A 280 -11.57 -21.68 9.65
N GLY A 281 -12.34 -22.27 10.57
CA GLY A 281 -11.86 -23.37 11.42
C GLY A 281 -11.08 -22.95 12.65
N ASN A 282 -10.80 -21.67 12.85
CA ASN A 282 -10.05 -21.17 14.00
C ASN A 282 -10.79 -19.99 14.68
N PRO A 283 -11.15 -20.10 15.98
CA PRO A 283 -11.89 -19.07 16.71
C PRO A 283 -10.95 -17.93 17.17
N VAL A 284 -10.41 -17.16 16.25
CA VAL A 284 -9.54 -16.00 16.50
C VAL A 284 -10.25 -14.69 16.19
N SER A 285 -9.78 -13.59 16.77
CA SER A 285 -10.33 -12.25 16.55
C SER A 285 -9.63 -11.48 15.43
N LEU A 286 -8.47 -11.97 14.97
CA LEU A 286 -7.70 -11.45 13.84
C LEU A 286 -7.33 -12.60 12.91
N ASN A 287 -7.47 -12.41 11.61
CA ASN A 287 -6.98 -13.36 10.61
C ASN A 287 -5.52 -13.06 10.30
N LEU A 288 -4.61 -13.72 11.00
CA LEU A 288 -3.17 -13.56 10.85
C LEU A 288 -2.53 -14.74 10.10
N ALA A 289 -3.32 -15.65 9.56
CA ALA A 289 -2.89 -16.63 8.58
C ALA A 289 -2.77 -15.94 7.20
N GLU A 290 -3.87 -15.43 6.69
CA GLU A 290 -3.90 -14.80 5.36
C GLU A 290 -3.32 -13.38 5.39
N PHE A 291 -3.67 -12.58 6.39
CA PHE A 291 -3.33 -11.17 6.45
C PHE A 291 -2.27 -10.84 7.52
N GLN A 292 -1.68 -9.68 7.43
CA GLN A 292 -0.76 -9.13 8.42
C GLN A 292 -1.51 -8.39 9.53
N ARG A 293 -0.86 -8.25 10.70
CA ARG A 293 -1.40 -7.46 11.82
C ARG A 293 -1.43 -5.97 11.50
N GLN A 294 -0.42 -5.47 10.78
CA GLN A 294 -0.27 -4.06 10.41
C GLN A 294 0.35 -3.94 9.02
N ARG A 295 0.00 -2.88 8.31
CA ARG A 295 0.66 -2.49 7.08
C ARG A 295 0.94 -1.00 7.07
N ALA A 296 2.05 -0.60 6.47
CA ALA A 296 2.40 0.79 6.25
C ALA A 296 2.75 1.01 4.79
N ARG A 297 2.44 2.17 4.25
CA ARG A 297 2.77 2.59 2.89
C ARG A 297 3.52 3.91 2.93
N LEU A 298 4.56 4.03 2.12
CA LEU A 298 5.25 5.27 1.84
C LEU A 298 5.48 5.37 0.34
N LYS A 299 4.81 6.31 -0.31
CA LYS A 299 4.92 6.58 -1.74
C LYS A 299 5.53 7.97 -1.95
N PHE A 300 6.55 8.04 -2.79
CA PHE A 300 7.10 9.28 -3.33
C PHE A 300 6.86 9.33 -4.83
N ALA A 301 6.44 10.47 -5.33
CA ALA A 301 6.23 10.67 -6.74
C ALA A 301 6.86 11.98 -7.22
N TRP A 302 7.35 11.95 -8.46
CA TRP A 302 7.98 13.06 -9.14
C TRP A 302 7.52 13.12 -10.59
N GLU A 303 6.79 14.20 -10.92
CA GLU A 303 6.38 14.55 -12.29
C GLU A 303 7.50 15.29 -13.05
N PHE A 304 7.64 15.10 -14.37
CA PHE A 304 8.65 15.76 -15.20
C PHE A 304 8.22 16.03 -16.66
#